data_ecc5cfac8d41298e3307a8c844304721
#
_entry.id   ecc5cfac8d41298e3307a8c844304721
#
_cell.length_a   1.000
_cell.length_b   1.000
_cell.length_c   1.000
_cell.angle_alpha   90.00
_cell.angle_beta   90.00
_cell.angle_gamma   90.00
#
_symmetry.space_group_name_H-M   'P 1'
#
loop_
_entity.id
_entity.type
_entity.pdbx_description
1 polymer ?
#
loop_
_entity_poly.entity_id
_entity_poly.type
_entity_poly.pdbx_seq_one_letter_code
_entity_poly.pdbx_strand_id
1 'polypeptide(L)'
;MDSARPRVDARDVTGEEYLVVGRQELRLTHPDRVLYPATGTTKSDVINYYAAVAGAMLPHLAGRPATRKRWPDGVTGPGFYVKEVEAGIPPWLTRVQIPHRWGGGKFYPVLDTPAALAWLGQVSALEVHVPQWRITAAGPRAAGEGGEPLVDRVVFDLDPGEGAGLPECVDVACALRERLGPLGARSVPVTSGSKGLQIYVPMDEPITSGQASGWAQLAAEQLERALPELVVSTMPKSARRGKVMIDWSQNNGAKTTIAPYSLRGRDRPTVAAPRTWDELAHGRTHPVRHLEMAEVLDRIAGGLDPLATLHHRPSSVDRPMRPIPAPTTAPTVVIRERRPRSPVVVVGAGPRRPADPVELPADLAGPVEVALARAQDQVTGPRALPGGSRYEPKWDGFRQVLTSAPQGLRLWSKSGTDMTSRFPELASAATTRVPAGSVLDGEALIWVDDRLRFELLQRRFSSARRRLVEEARRHPATYMVFDLLAVDGRDLRGYPWRTRRRLLEELARDWAPPMQLSPVTGDLEVARRWMVEYLIWR
;
A
#
# COMPACT_ATOMS: atom_id res chain seq x y z
N MET A 1 -11.49 -34.04 -28.85
CA MET A 1 -12.38 -32.99 -28.31
C MET A 1 -11.63 -31.69 -28.38
N ASP A 2 -12.11 -30.85 -29.25
CA ASP A 2 -11.43 -29.66 -29.74
C ASP A 2 -11.37 -28.56 -28.63
N SER A 3 -10.19 -28.26 -28.15
CA SER A 3 -9.99 -27.19 -27.18
C SER A 3 -9.99 -25.85 -27.93
N ALA A 4 -11.15 -25.21 -27.98
CA ALA A 4 -11.32 -23.90 -28.59
C ALA A 4 -10.47 -22.88 -27.88
N ARG A 5 -9.39 -22.44 -28.55
CA ARG A 5 -8.69 -21.18 -28.20
C ARG A 5 -9.69 -20.03 -28.28
N PRO A 6 -9.68 -19.07 -27.34
CA PRO A 6 -10.55 -17.90 -27.43
C PRO A 6 -10.20 -17.13 -28.72
N ARG A 7 -11.13 -17.06 -29.65
CA ARG A 7 -11.02 -16.24 -30.85
C ARG A 7 -11.32 -14.80 -30.49
N VAL A 8 -10.42 -13.91 -30.91
CA VAL A 8 -10.70 -12.47 -31.02
C VAL A 8 -11.49 -12.27 -32.31
N ASP A 9 -12.79 -12.05 -32.20
CA ASP A 9 -13.64 -11.63 -33.31
C ASP A 9 -14.63 -10.57 -32.82
N ALA A 10 -14.55 -9.41 -33.39
CA ALA A 10 -15.59 -8.54 -33.89
C ALA A 10 -15.20 -7.06 -33.82
N ARG A 11 -15.03 -6.45 -34.98
CA ARG A 11 -15.00 -4.99 -35.12
C ARG A 11 -16.44 -4.49 -35.13
N ASP A 12 -16.79 -3.64 -34.19
CA ASP A 12 -18.01 -2.87 -34.26
C ASP A 12 -17.81 -1.64 -35.16
N VAL A 13 -18.89 -1.14 -35.72
CA VAL A 13 -18.95 -0.02 -36.71
C VAL A 13 -18.40 1.29 -36.13
N THR A 14 -18.14 1.37 -34.84
CA THR A 14 -17.61 2.54 -34.11
C THR A 14 -16.08 2.60 -34.03
N GLY A 15 -15.35 1.56 -34.52
CA GLY A 15 -13.88 1.50 -34.40
C GLY A 15 -13.37 1.17 -33.01
N GLU A 16 -14.24 0.82 -32.10
CA GLU A 16 -13.87 0.33 -30.75
C GLU A 16 -13.59 -1.18 -30.79
N GLU A 17 -12.51 -1.60 -30.13
CA GLU A 17 -12.13 -3.00 -30.03
C GLU A 17 -12.67 -3.61 -28.73
N TYR A 18 -13.28 -4.78 -28.83
CA TYR A 18 -13.78 -5.54 -27.68
C TYR A 18 -13.22 -6.95 -27.68
N LEU A 19 -12.89 -7.44 -26.49
CA LEU A 19 -12.56 -8.85 -26.24
C LEU A 19 -13.75 -9.52 -25.54
N VAL A 20 -14.23 -10.60 -26.14
CA VAL A 20 -15.27 -11.44 -25.52
C VAL A 20 -14.60 -12.58 -24.74
N VAL A 21 -14.82 -12.63 -23.42
CA VAL A 21 -14.32 -13.68 -22.54
C VAL A 21 -15.51 -14.35 -21.83
N GLY A 22 -15.85 -15.53 -22.28
CA GLY A 22 -17.08 -16.21 -21.82
C GLY A 22 -18.33 -15.46 -22.29
N ARG A 23 -19.08 -14.90 -21.34
CA ARG A 23 -20.29 -14.09 -21.61
C ARG A 23 -20.07 -12.59 -21.41
N GLN A 24 -18.85 -12.19 -21.12
CA GLN A 24 -18.52 -10.80 -20.76
C GLN A 24 -17.75 -10.13 -21.90
N GLU A 25 -18.09 -8.87 -22.15
CA GLU A 25 -17.39 -8.01 -23.09
C GLU A 25 -16.46 -7.07 -22.33
N LEU A 26 -15.22 -6.99 -22.78
CA LEU A 26 -14.19 -6.12 -22.25
C LEU A 26 -13.74 -5.16 -23.35
N ARG A 27 -14.02 -3.88 -23.19
CA ARG A 27 -13.53 -2.84 -24.10
C ARG A 27 -12.01 -2.75 -24.01
N LEU A 28 -11.35 -2.85 -25.14
CA LEU A 28 -9.90 -2.71 -25.25
C LEU A 28 -9.52 -1.26 -25.53
N THR A 29 -8.48 -0.80 -24.86
CA THR A 29 -7.87 0.50 -25.14
C THR A 29 -6.36 0.33 -25.25
N HIS A 30 -5.79 0.82 -26.35
CA HIS A 30 -4.36 0.76 -26.65
C HIS A 30 -3.79 -0.67 -26.52
N PRO A 31 -4.31 -1.70 -27.21
CA PRO A 31 -3.88 -3.09 -27.10
C PRO A 31 -2.39 -3.27 -27.46
N ASP A 32 -1.89 -2.48 -28.40
CA ASP A 32 -0.50 -2.53 -28.91
C ASP A 32 0.52 -1.82 -28.00
N ARG A 33 0.05 -1.18 -26.90
CA ARG A 33 0.98 -0.53 -25.98
C ARG A 33 1.96 -1.52 -25.40
N VAL A 34 3.26 -1.29 -25.61
CA VAL A 34 4.31 -2.12 -25.07
C VAL A 34 4.41 -1.89 -23.56
N LEU A 35 4.19 -2.93 -22.77
CA LEU A 35 4.29 -2.91 -21.31
C LEU A 35 5.65 -3.40 -20.81
N TYR A 36 6.32 -4.30 -21.56
CA TYR A 36 7.67 -4.79 -21.27
C TYR A 36 8.58 -4.54 -22.47
N PRO A 37 9.29 -3.41 -22.50
CA PRO A 37 10.14 -3.05 -23.65
C PRO A 37 11.26 -4.06 -23.94
N ALA A 38 11.82 -4.72 -22.91
CA ALA A 38 12.89 -5.70 -23.09
C ALA A 38 12.48 -6.94 -23.90
N THR A 39 11.17 -7.21 -23.99
CA THR A 39 10.63 -8.38 -24.74
C THR A 39 9.61 -7.97 -25.80
N GLY A 40 9.30 -6.69 -25.93
CA GLY A 40 8.25 -6.21 -26.82
C GLY A 40 6.84 -6.64 -26.40
N THR A 41 6.66 -7.16 -25.20
CA THR A 41 5.37 -7.66 -24.72
C THR A 41 4.37 -6.52 -24.59
N THR A 42 3.27 -6.66 -25.29
CA THR A 42 2.20 -5.66 -25.38
C THR A 42 1.15 -5.83 -24.30
N LYS A 43 0.27 -4.87 -24.22
CA LYS A 43 -0.91 -4.94 -23.35
C LYS A 43 -1.86 -6.09 -23.76
N SER A 44 -2.00 -6.31 -25.08
CA SER A 44 -2.75 -7.44 -25.62
C SER A 44 -2.18 -8.77 -25.17
N ASP A 45 -0.85 -8.92 -25.17
CA ASP A 45 -0.19 -10.16 -24.70
C ASP A 45 -0.47 -10.42 -23.22
N VAL A 46 -0.46 -9.35 -22.39
CA VAL A 46 -0.78 -9.46 -20.96
C VAL A 46 -2.25 -9.83 -20.75
N ILE A 47 -3.18 -9.26 -21.53
CA ILE A 47 -4.61 -9.62 -21.48
C ILE A 47 -4.78 -11.11 -21.84
N ASN A 48 -4.15 -11.56 -22.93
CA ASN A 48 -4.21 -12.93 -23.39
C ASN A 48 -3.58 -13.91 -22.39
N TYR A 49 -2.47 -13.54 -21.78
CA TYR A 49 -1.86 -14.32 -20.71
C TYR A 49 -2.83 -14.55 -19.56
N TYR A 50 -3.44 -13.48 -19.02
CA TYR A 50 -4.36 -13.61 -17.91
C TYR A 50 -5.64 -14.37 -18.25
N ALA A 51 -6.13 -14.27 -19.47
CA ALA A 51 -7.24 -15.07 -19.94
C ALA A 51 -6.87 -16.55 -20.04
N ALA A 52 -5.69 -16.87 -20.56
CA ALA A 52 -5.22 -18.23 -20.77
C ALA A 52 -4.86 -18.95 -19.44
N VAL A 53 -4.26 -18.22 -18.47
CA VAL A 53 -3.87 -18.81 -17.17
C VAL A 53 -5.03 -18.94 -16.20
N ALA A 54 -6.24 -18.47 -16.58
CA ALA A 54 -7.38 -18.35 -15.68
C ALA A 54 -7.74 -19.65 -14.96
N GLY A 55 -7.71 -20.79 -15.66
CA GLY A 55 -8.04 -22.09 -15.07
C GLY A 55 -7.16 -22.45 -13.87
N ALA A 56 -5.86 -22.15 -13.95
CA ALA A 56 -4.90 -22.42 -12.89
C ALA A 56 -4.87 -21.30 -11.82
N MET A 57 -5.09 -20.05 -12.21
CA MET A 57 -4.94 -18.89 -11.30
C MET A 57 -6.18 -18.65 -10.42
N LEU A 58 -7.39 -18.79 -10.98
CA LEU A 58 -8.65 -18.44 -10.29
C LEU A 58 -8.85 -19.14 -8.95
N PRO A 59 -8.52 -20.44 -8.77
CA PRO A 59 -8.67 -21.10 -7.47
C PRO A 59 -7.91 -20.43 -6.34
N HIS A 60 -6.81 -19.73 -6.65
CA HIS A 60 -5.97 -19.01 -5.68
C HIS A 60 -6.44 -17.58 -5.39
N LEU A 61 -7.34 -17.06 -6.21
CA LEU A 61 -7.94 -15.72 -6.10
C LEU A 61 -9.39 -15.76 -5.60
N ALA A 62 -10.08 -16.87 -5.79
CA ALA A 62 -11.50 -17.03 -5.49
C ALA A 62 -11.83 -16.58 -4.06
N GLY A 63 -12.78 -15.63 -3.94
CA GLY A 63 -13.21 -15.07 -2.67
C GLY A 63 -12.19 -14.20 -1.96
N ARG A 64 -11.08 -13.79 -2.60
CA ARG A 64 -10.08 -12.91 -1.99
C ARG A 64 -10.14 -11.51 -2.58
N PRO A 65 -10.15 -10.46 -1.75
CA PRO A 65 -10.08 -9.08 -2.24
C PRO A 65 -8.70 -8.84 -2.86
N ALA A 66 -8.67 -8.38 -4.10
CA ALA A 66 -7.42 -8.21 -4.83
C ALA A 66 -6.86 -6.79 -4.69
N THR A 67 -5.57 -6.69 -4.38
CA THR A 67 -4.76 -5.48 -4.53
C THR A 67 -3.99 -5.60 -5.84
N ARG A 68 -4.10 -4.60 -6.70
CA ARG A 68 -3.42 -4.57 -8.01
C ARG A 68 -2.21 -3.65 -7.92
N LYS A 69 -1.12 -4.00 -8.63
CA LYS A 69 -0.06 -3.05 -8.90
C LYS A 69 0.00 -2.79 -10.40
N ARG A 70 -0.11 -1.53 -10.77
CA ARG A 70 -0.35 -1.08 -12.16
C ARG A 70 0.86 -0.33 -12.71
N TRP A 71 1.08 -0.50 -14.02
CA TRP A 71 2.09 0.20 -14.81
C TRP A 71 1.46 0.70 -16.11
N PRO A 72 0.69 1.81 -16.08
CA PRO A 72 0.02 2.32 -17.28
C PRO A 72 0.96 2.64 -18.44
N ASP A 73 2.18 3.06 -18.11
CA ASP A 73 3.21 3.46 -19.09
C ASP A 73 4.29 2.38 -19.30
N GLY A 74 4.00 1.15 -18.88
CA GLY A 74 4.95 0.03 -18.94
C GLY A 74 5.91 0.01 -17.76
N VAL A 75 6.70 -1.09 -17.67
CA VAL A 75 7.56 -1.39 -16.51
C VAL A 75 8.74 -0.44 -16.32
N THR A 76 9.09 0.34 -17.32
CA THR A 76 10.10 1.41 -17.21
C THR A 76 9.59 2.64 -16.47
N GLY A 77 8.27 2.80 -16.40
CA GLY A 77 7.62 3.83 -15.60
C GLY A 77 7.36 3.40 -14.16
N PRO A 78 6.92 4.33 -13.30
CA PRO A 78 6.62 4.03 -11.91
C PRO A 78 5.37 3.16 -11.77
N GLY A 79 5.49 2.03 -11.07
CA GLY A 79 4.33 1.21 -10.69
C GLY A 79 3.74 1.63 -9.37
N PHE A 80 2.41 1.61 -9.25
CA PHE A 80 1.69 1.99 -8.03
C PHE A 80 0.61 0.98 -7.63
N TYR A 81 0.37 0.88 -6.33
CA TYR A 81 -0.64 -0.03 -5.79
C TYR A 81 -2.03 0.59 -5.82
N VAL A 82 -3.03 -0.21 -6.25
CA VAL A 82 -4.45 0.16 -6.27
C VAL A 82 -5.24 -0.92 -5.55
N LYS A 83 -5.83 -0.56 -4.43
CA LYS A 83 -6.67 -1.44 -3.61
C LYS A 83 -8.15 -1.29 -3.97
N GLU A 84 -8.60 -0.06 -4.14
CA GLU A 84 -9.99 0.29 -4.38
C GLU A 84 -10.35 0.17 -5.86
N VAL A 85 -11.61 -0.17 -6.15
CA VAL A 85 -12.12 -0.11 -7.52
C VAL A 85 -12.34 1.35 -7.91
N GLU A 86 -11.90 1.68 -9.12
CA GLU A 86 -11.97 3.02 -9.70
C GLU A 86 -13.35 3.24 -10.35
N ALA A 87 -13.65 4.48 -10.71
CA ALA A 87 -14.81 4.77 -11.55
C ALA A 87 -14.62 4.14 -12.95
N GLY A 88 -15.73 3.71 -13.57
CA GLY A 88 -15.72 3.13 -14.92
C GLY A 88 -15.27 1.68 -15.02
N ILE A 89 -15.23 0.94 -13.90
CA ILE A 89 -15.02 -0.52 -13.97
C ILE A 89 -16.20 -1.21 -14.66
N PRO A 90 -15.98 -2.36 -15.31
CA PRO A 90 -17.07 -3.12 -15.90
C PRO A 90 -18.15 -3.46 -14.86
N PRO A 91 -19.45 -3.35 -15.20
CA PRO A 91 -20.54 -3.62 -14.25
C PRO A 91 -20.58 -5.06 -13.78
N TRP A 92 -20.06 -5.99 -14.57
CA TRP A 92 -20.00 -7.41 -14.25
C TRP A 92 -18.82 -7.80 -13.33
N LEU A 93 -17.87 -6.88 -13.06
CA LEU A 93 -16.74 -7.16 -12.17
C LEU A 93 -17.24 -7.24 -10.73
N THR A 94 -17.04 -8.38 -10.11
CA THR A 94 -17.39 -8.61 -8.70
C THR A 94 -16.57 -7.67 -7.81
N ARG A 95 -17.25 -7.02 -6.87
CA ARG A 95 -16.63 -6.13 -5.89
C ARG A 95 -17.20 -6.39 -4.51
N VAL A 96 -16.35 -6.26 -3.51
CA VAL A 96 -16.73 -6.42 -2.10
C VAL A 96 -16.30 -5.20 -1.31
N GLN A 97 -17.16 -4.74 -0.43
CA GLN A 97 -16.81 -3.69 0.51
C GLN A 97 -16.10 -4.32 1.71
N ILE A 98 -14.82 -4.01 1.88
CA ILE A 98 -14.06 -4.41 3.06
C ILE A 98 -14.16 -3.29 4.08
N PRO A 99 -14.77 -3.55 5.25
CA PRO A 99 -14.81 -2.57 6.33
C PRO A 99 -13.39 -2.19 6.76
N HIS A 100 -13.15 -0.90 6.90
CA HIS A 100 -11.96 -0.45 7.58
C HIS A 100 -12.17 -0.57 9.09
N ARG A 101 -11.12 -0.99 9.82
CA ARG A 101 -11.18 -1.06 11.29
C ARG A 101 -11.56 0.29 11.94
N TRP A 102 -11.49 1.37 11.15
CA TRP A 102 -11.75 2.75 11.55
C TRP A 102 -13.10 3.31 11.05
N GLY A 103 -14.02 2.44 10.63
CA GLY A 103 -15.32 2.83 10.06
C GLY A 103 -15.25 3.15 8.56
N GLY A 104 -16.39 3.04 7.88
CA GLY A 104 -16.48 3.05 6.44
C GLY A 104 -15.93 1.76 5.82
N GLY A 105 -15.72 1.74 4.52
CA GLY A 105 -15.16 0.59 3.80
C GLY A 105 -14.77 0.99 2.39
N LYS A 106 -13.82 0.25 1.83
CA LYS A 106 -13.40 0.40 0.44
C LYS A 106 -13.87 -0.79 -0.37
N PHE A 107 -14.25 -0.53 -1.62
CA PHE A 107 -14.62 -1.59 -2.55
C PHE A 107 -13.36 -2.15 -3.22
N TYR A 108 -13.13 -3.44 -3.02
CA TYR A 108 -12.06 -4.19 -3.66
C TYR A 108 -12.62 -5.05 -4.79
N PRO A 109 -11.91 -5.23 -5.91
CA PRO A 109 -12.30 -6.20 -6.90
C PRO A 109 -12.06 -7.62 -6.37
N VAL A 110 -12.96 -8.54 -6.71
CA VAL A 110 -12.80 -9.97 -6.55
C VAL A 110 -12.64 -10.56 -7.94
N LEU A 111 -11.52 -11.24 -8.15
CA LEU A 111 -11.18 -11.80 -9.46
C LEU A 111 -11.64 -13.26 -9.48
N ASP A 112 -12.88 -13.48 -9.88
CA ASP A 112 -13.58 -14.77 -9.82
C ASP A 112 -13.95 -15.36 -11.19
N THR A 113 -13.62 -14.62 -12.26
CA THR A 113 -13.92 -15.04 -13.64
C THR A 113 -12.71 -14.82 -14.56
N PRO A 114 -12.60 -15.57 -15.69
CA PRO A 114 -11.57 -15.29 -16.70
C PRO A 114 -11.62 -13.87 -17.26
N ALA A 115 -12.83 -13.30 -17.39
CA ALA A 115 -13.00 -11.90 -17.82
C ALA A 115 -12.41 -10.91 -16.79
N ALA A 116 -12.54 -11.19 -15.49
CA ALA A 116 -11.96 -10.37 -14.44
C ALA A 116 -10.42 -10.43 -14.47
N LEU A 117 -9.82 -11.53 -14.85
CA LEU A 117 -8.37 -11.63 -15.07
C LEU A 117 -7.93 -10.90 -16.33
N ALA A 118 -8.65 -11.04 -17.46
CA ALA A 118 -8.38 -10.28 -18.68
C ALA A 118 -8.46 -8.76 -18.43
N TRP A 119 -9.40 -8.33 -17.59
CA TRP A 119 -9.52 -6.92 -17.17
C TRP A 119 -8.26 -6.40 -16.45
N LEU A 120 -7.50 -7.23 -15.73
CA LEU A 120 -6.22 -6.81 -15.15
C LEU A 120 -5.26 -6.27 -16.22
N GLY A 121 -5.10 -7.01 -17.32
CA GLY A 121 -4.29 -6.58 -18.46
C GLY A 121 -4.81 -5.27 -19.05
N GLN A 122 -6.14 -5.14 -19.21
CA GLN A 122 -6.77 -3.93 -19.74
C GLN A 122 -6.45 -2.69 -18.90
N VAL A 123 -6.37 -2.79 -17.58
CA VAL A 123 -5.98 -1.69 -16.70
C VAL A 123 -4.48 -1.63 -16.42
N SER A 124 -3.66 -2.36 -17.18
CA SER A 124 -2.20 -2.48 -17.01
C SER A 124 -1.78 -2.87 -15.58
N ALA A 125 -2.58 -3.73 -14.94
CA ALA A 125 -2.26 -4.32 -13.65
C ALA A 125 -1.43 -5.59 -13.90
N LEU A 126 -0.11 -5.47 -13.73
CA LEU A 126 0.82 -6.58 -13.93
C LEU A 126 0.90 -7.48 -12.71
N GLU A 127 0.79 -6.92 -11.50
CA GLU A 127 0.83 -7.71 -10.28
C GLU A 127 -0.52 -7.74 -9.57
N VAL A 128 -0.87 -8.92 -9.07
CA VAL A 128 -2.04 -9.17 -8.23
C VAL A 128 -1.58 -9.71 -6.88
N HIS A 129 -2.01 -9.05 -5.82
CA HIS A 129 -1.70 -9.44 -4.45
C HIS A 129 -3.01 -9.70 -3.70
N VAL A 130 -3.08 -10.81 -2.97
CA VAL A 130 -4.27 -11.21 -2.21
C VAL A 130 -3.90 -11.60 -0.77
N PRO A 131 -4.83 -11.44 0.19
CA PRO A 131 -4.65 -11.94 1.54
C PRO A 131 -4.77 -13.47 1.59
N GLN A 132 -4.36 -14.07 2.70
CA GLN A 132 -4.49 -15.52 2.91
C GLN A 132 -5.90 -15.94 3.37
N TRP A 133 -6.78 -14.99 3.67
CA TRP A 133 -8.19 -15.22 4.04
C TRP A 133 -9.13 -15.00 2.84
N ARG A 134 -10.34 -15.56 2.95
CA ARG A 134 -11.41 -15.41 1.95
C ARG A 134 -12.59 -14.64 2.52
N ILE A 135 -13.37 -14.07 1.61
CA ILE A 135 -14.70 -13.54 1.89
C ILE A 135 -15.63 -14.73 2.06
N THR A 136 -16.41 -14.74 3.14
CA THR A 136 -17.38 -15.79 3.43
C THR A 136 -18.82 -15.23 3.40
N ALA A 137 -19.80 -16.13 3.41
CA ALA A 137 -21.22 -15.75 3.52
C ALA A 137 -21.55 -14.97 4.81
N ALA A 138 -20.74 -15.14 5.88
CA ALA A 138 -20.88 -14.41 7.13
C ALA A 138 -20.28 -12.99 7.07
N GLY A 139 -19.65 -12.60 5.96
CA GLY A 139 -19.09 -11.27 5.76
C GLY A 139 -17.71 -11.29 5.08
N PRO A 140 -17.12 -10.09 4.90
CA PRO A 140 -15.84 -9.95 4.21
C PRO A 140 -14.65 -10.58 4.94
N ARG A 141 -14.84 -10.97 6.20
CA ARG A 141 -13.88 -11.75 6.98
C ARG A 141 -14.68 -12.68 7.88
N ALA A 142 -14.52 -14.00 7.73
CA ALA A 142 -14.97 -14.90 8.78
C ALA A 142 -14.14 -14.56 10.03
N ALA A 143 -14.81 -14.15 11.11
CA ALA A 143 -14.12 -13.80 12.34
C ALA A 143 -13.85 -15.07 13.15
N GLY A 144 -12.57 -15.35 13.40
CA GLY A 144 -12.13 -16.21 14.49
C GLY A 144 -12.22 -15.47 15.84
N GLU A 145 -11.70 -16.08 16.89
CA GLU A 145 -11.56 -15.43 18.19
C GLU A 145 -10.87 -14.07 18.06
N GLY A 146 -11.38 -13.06 18.75
CA GLY A 146 -10.82 -11.70 18.72
C GLY A 146 -11.07 -10.90 17.42
N GLY A 147 -11.95 -11.38 16.52
CA GLY A 147 -12.26 -10.67 15.26
C GLY A 147 -11.16 -10.78 14.19
N GLU A 148 -10.18 -11.68 14.36
CA GLU A 148 -9.16 -11.96 13.37
C GLU A 148 -9.73 -12.74 12.18
N PRO A 149 -9.25 -12.48 10.94
CA PRO A 149 -9.68 -13.27 9.79
C PRO A 149 -9.15 -14.69 9.85
N LEU A 150 -10.00 -15.65 9.44
CA LEU A 150 -9.63 -17.04 9.25
C LEU A 150 -8.91 -17.20 7.90
N VAL A 151 -7.75 -17.86 7.92
CA VAL A 151 -6.94 -18.16 6.74
C VAL A 151 -7.02 -19.66 6.41
N ASP A 152 -7.03 -19.98 5.12
CA ASP A 152 -7.10 -21.35 4.61
C ASP A 152 -5.74 -21.89 4.13
N ARG A 153 -4.68 -21.08 4.30
CA ARG A 153 -3.31 -21.47 3.93
C ARG A 153 -2.30 -20.62 4.69
N VAL A 154 -1.13 -21.19 4.92
CA VAL A 154 0.06 -20.48 5.41
C VAL A 154 1.04 -20.31 4.27
N VAL A 155 1.69 -19.14 4.21
CA VAL A 155 2.73 -18.84 3.23
C VAL A 155 4.02 -18.48 3.94
N PHE A 156 5.11 -19.15 3.58
CA PHE A 156 6.46 -18.76 3.94
C PHE A 156 7.05 -17.98 2.76
N ASP A 157 7.36 -16.71 2.96
CA ASP A 157 7.94 -15.86 1.92
C ASP A 157 9.46 -15.78 2.15
N LEU A 158 10.21 -16.38 1.23
CA LEU A 158 11.66 -16.51 1.30
C LEU A 158 12.31 -15.38 0.52
N ASP A 159 12.73 -14.32 1.24
CA ASP A 159 13.35 -13.13 0.68
C ASP A 159 14.88 -13.18 0.81
N PRO A 160 15.64 -13.29 -0.28
CA PRO A 160 17.10 -13.26 -0.22
C PRO A 160 17.60 -11.84 0.09
N GLY A 161 18.50 -11.74 1.06
CA GLY A 161 19.23 -10.52 1.36
C GLY A 161 20.32 -10.21 0.34
N GLU A 162 21.03 -9.10 0.52
CA GLU A 162 22.18 -8.76 -0.31
C GLU A 162 23.26 -9.85 -0.24
N GLY A 163 23.69 -10.37 -1.39
CA GLY A 163 24.66 -11.46 -1.48
C GLY A 163 24.06 -12.87 -1.43
N ALA A 164 22.74 -13.02 -1.20
CA ALA A 164 22.00 -14.25 -1.40
C ALA A 164 21.06 -14.13 -2.61
N GLY A 165 20.62 -15.24 -3.15
CA GLY A 165 19.74 -15.28 -4.32
C GLY A 165 18.73 -16.42 -4.30
N LEU A 166 18.23 -16.78 -5.47
CA LEU A 166 17.27 -17.86 -5.61
C LEU A 166 17.86 -19.24 -5.23
N PRO A 167 19.15 -19.55 -5.48
CA PRO A 167 19.75 -20.81 -5.00
C PRO A 167 19.65 -21.00 -3.49
N GLU A 168 19.99 -19.98 -2.71
CA GLU A 168 19.89 -20.02 -1.25
C GLU A 168 18.43 -20.14 -0.79
N CYS A 169 17.48 -19.51 -1.50
CA CYS A 169 16.05 -19.69 -1.25
C CYS A 169 15.62 -21.15 -1.51
N VAL A 170 16.18 -21.83 -2.52
CA VAL A 170 15.91 -23.24 -2.80
C VAL A 170 16.41 -24.14 -1.67
N ASP A 171 17.60 -23.88 -1.16
CA ASP A 171 18.16 -24.64 -0.02
C ASP A 171 17.29 -24.49 1.23
N VAL A 172 16.87 -23.25 1.55
CA VAL A 172 15.95 -22.97 2.66
C VAL A 172 14.60 -23.64 2.45
N ALA A 173 14.05 -23.60 1.22
CA ALA A 173 12.78 -24.25 0.87
C ALA A 173 12.85 -25.77 1.08
N CYS A 174 13.93 -26.42 0.65
CA CYS A 174 14.14 -27.85 0.87
C CYS A 174 14.23 -28.19 2.36
N ALA A 175 15.00 -27.43 3.14
CA ALA A 175 15.11 -27.61 4.58
C ALA A 175 13.77 -27.38 5.31
N LEU A 176 12.95 -26.42 4.82
CA LEU A 176 11.59 -26.20 5.34
C LEU A 176 10.67 -27.39 5.01
N ARG A 177 10.73 -27.93 3.79
CA ARG A 177 9.98 -29.14 3.38
C ARG A 177 10.27 -30.33 4.26
N GLU A 178 11.55 -30.56 4.58
CA GLU A 178 11.98 -31.66 5.46
C GLU A 178 11.37 -31.55 6.86
N ARG A 179 11.13 -30.35 7.36
CA ARG A 179 10.48 -30.09 8.65
C ARG A 179 8.97 -30.19 8.61
N LEU A 180 8.36 -29.82 7.49
CA LEU A 180 6.92 -29.89 7.28
C LEU A 180 6.44 -31.31 7.02
N GLY A 181 7.27 -32.17 6.42
CA GLY A 181 6.94 -33.55 6.06
C GLY A 181 6.47 -34.41 7.24
N PRO A 182 7.20 -34.47 8.38
CA PRO A 182 6.79 -35.21 9.56
C PRO A 182 5.48 -34.76 10.19
N LEU A 183 5.06 -33.51 9.91
CA LEU A 183 3.76 -32.96 10.34
C LEU A 183 2.62 -33.33 9.39
N GLY A 184 2.90 -34.09 8.33
CA GLY A 184 1.91 -34.40 7.30
C GLY A 184 1.49 -33.21 6.43
N ALA A 185 2.17 -32.06 6.57
CA ALA A 185 1.81 -30.84 5.88
C ALA A 185 2.17 -30.92 4.38
N ARG A 186 1.16 -30.85 3.52
CA ARG A 186 1.37 -30.70 2.07
C ARG A 186 1.93 -29.31 1.80
N SER A 187 2.83 -29.19 0.84
CA SER A 187 3.39 -27.87 0.49
C SER A 187 3.79 -27.83 -0.97
N VAL A 188 3.71 -26.64 -1.57
CA VAL A 188 4.13 -26.39 -2.96
C VAL A 188 4.97 -25.11 -3.01
N PRO A 189 6.16 -25.18 -3.64
CA PRO A 189 7.00 -24.01 -3.86
C PRO A 189 6.51 -23.19 -5.06
N VAL A 190 6.65 -21.88 -4.96
CA VAL A 190 6.30 -20.91 -6.01
C VAL A 190 7.46 -19.92 -6.12
N THR A 191 8.17 -19.90 -7.26
CA THR A 191 9.17 -18.84 -7.49
C THR A 191 8.46 -17.50 -7.58
N SER A 192 8.92 -16.49 -6.84
CA SER A 192 8.22 -15.19 -6.73
C SER A 192 8.15 -14.37 -8.03
N GLY A 193 8.87 -14.79 -9.07
CA GLY A 193 9.04 -14.04 -10.32
C GLY A 193 9.88 -12.75 -10.16
N SER A 194 10.52 -12.58 -9.00
CA SER A 194 11.33 -11.39 -8.70
C SER A 194 12.71 -11.77 -8.16
N LYS A 195 12.83 -12.12 -6.89
CA LYS A 195 14.12 -12.46 -6.27
C LYS A 195 14.07 -13.78 -5.51
N GLY A 196 13.00 -14.05 -4.83
CA GLY A 196 12.87 -15.13 -3.87
C GLY A 196 11.87 -16.20 -4.29
N LEU A 197 11.38 -16.93 -3.31
CA LEU A 197 10.51 -18.07 -3.44
C LEU A 197 9.49 -18.09 -2.30
N GLN A 198 8.31 -18.65 -2.54
CA GLN A 198 7.26 -18.80 -1.54
C GLN A 198 6.91 -20.28 -1.38
N ILE A 199 6.63 -20.70 -0.16
CA ILE A 199 6.10 -22.03 0.12
C ILE A 199 4.64 -21.89 0.57
N TYR A 200 3.73 -22.48 -0.19
CA TYR A 200 2.30 -22.50 0.12
C TYR A 200 1.97 -23.80 0.85
N VAL A 201 1.34 -23.69 2.01
CA VAL A 201 0.88 -24.81 2.85
C VAL A 201 -0.62 -24.64 3.07
N PRO A 202 -1.48 -25.49 2.46
CA PRO A 202 -2.91 -25.45 2.72
C PRO A 202 -3.22 -25.89 4.14
N MET A 203 -4.26 -25.34 4.71
CA MET A 203 -4.79 -25.74 6.01
C MET A 203 -6.06 -26.58 5.77
N ASP A 204 -6.14 -27.74 6.37
CA ASP A 204 -7.33 -28.61 6.27
C ASP A 204 -8.54 -27.95 6.97
N GLU A 205 -8.28 -27.29 8.12
CA GLU A 205 -9.24 -26.44 8.81
C GLU A 205 -8.71 -25.01 8.86
N PRO A 206 -9.56 -23.99 8.62
CA PRO A 206 -9.15 -22.60 8.71
C PRO A 206 -8.70 -22.23 10.14
N ILE A 207 -7.59 -21.50 10.22
CA ILE A 207 -7.04 -21.00 11.47
C ILE A 207 -7.02 -19.45 11.47
N THR A 208 -6.86 -18.81 12.63
CA THR A 208 -6.76 -17.35 12.66
C THR A 208 -5.46 -16.87 12.02
N SER A 209 -5.46 -15.64 11.49
CA SER A 209 -4.26 -15.04 10.91
C SER A 209 -3.11 -14.90 11.93
N GLY A 210 -3.44 -14.72 13.21
CA GLY A 210 -2.47 -14.72 14.31
C GLY A 210 -1.85 -16.08 14.54
N GLN A 211 -2.67 -17.14 14.57
CA GLN A 211 -2.18 -18.53 14.67
C GLN A 211 -1.29 -18.88 13.47
N ALA A 212 -1.69 -18.52 12.25
CA ALA A 212 -0.89 -18.75 11.04
C ALA A 212 0.46 -18.02 11.09
N SER A 213 0.46 -16.75 11.51
CA SER A 213 1.70 -15.98 11.70
C SER A 213 2.59 -16.57 12.75
N GLY A 214 2.03 -16.98 13.91
CA GLY A 214 2.78 -17.59 15.01
C GLY A 214 3.38 -18.93 14.63
N TRP A 215 2.63 -19.78 13.90
CA TRP A 215 3.14 -21.06 13.40
C TRP A 215 4.28 -20.86 12.39
N ALA A 216 4.11 -19.93 11.44
CA ALA A 216 5.15 -19.61 10.46
C ALA A 216 6.40 -19.00 11.13
N GLN A 217 6.22 -18.16 12.15
CA GLN A 217 7.30 -17.58 12.93
C GLN A 217 8.09 -18.67 13.67
N LEU A 218 7.39 -19.56 14.38
CA LEU A 218 8.04 -20.65 15.09
C LEU A 218 8.88 -21.54 14.17
N ALA A 219 8.34 -21.88 12.99
CA ALA A 219 9.08 -22.66 11.99
C ALA A 219 10.31 -21.89 11.48
N ALA A 220 10.18 -20.57 11.21
CA ALA A 220 11.28 -19.72 10.77
C ALA A 220 12.40 -19.64 11.84
N GLU A 221 12.05 -19.42 13.12
CA GLU A 221 13.01 -19.38 14.23
C GLU A 221 13.70 -20.70 14.46
N GLN A 222 12.99 -21.82 14.32
CA GLN A 222 13.59 -23.16 14.40
C GLN A 222 14.58 -23.39 13.26
N LEU A 223 14.25 -22.93 12.06
CA LEU A 223 15.12 -23.07 10.91
C LEU A 223 16.35 -22.16 11.00
N GLU A 224 16.20 -20.95 11.52
CA GLU A 224 17.32 -20.03 11.82
C GLU A 224 18.30 -20.65 12.82
N ARG A 225 17.80 -21.27 13.90
CA ARG A 225 18.66 -21.96 14.86
C ARG A 225 19.44 -23.14 14.26
N ALA A 226 18.85 -23.84 13.28
CA ALA A 226 19.50 -24.97 12.63
C ALA A 226 20.45 -24.56 11.49
N LEU A 227 20.19 -23.44 10.85
CA LEU A 227 20.94 -22.92 9.69
C LEU A 227 21.27 -21.43 9.89
N PRO A 228 21.97 -21.04 10.95
CA PRO A 228 22.16 -19.64 11.34
C PRO A 228 22.92 -18.81 10.30
N GLU A 229 23.76 -19.46 9.46
CA GLU A 229 24.50 -18.79 8.39
C GLU A 229 23.66 -18.57 7.12
N LEU A 230 22.54 -19.28 6.97
CA LEU A 230 21.71 -19.24 5.77
C LEU A 230 20.35 -18.57 6.00
N VAL A 231 19.77 -18.68 7.20
CA VAL A 231 18.40 -18.25 7.50
C VAL A 231 18.40 -17.11 8.51
N VAL A 232 17.45 -16.18 8.34
CA VAL A 232 17.09 -15.16 9.34
C VAL A 232 15.57 -15.05 9.43
N SER A 233 15.04 -14.98 10.65
CA SER A 233 13.60 -14.82 10.92
C SER A 233 13.23 -13.39 11.35
N THR A 234 14.24 -12.53 11.54
CA THR A 234 14.07 -11.15 12.02
C THR A 234 14.02 -10.13 10.88
N MET A 235 13.26 -9.03 11.09
CA MET A 235 13.00 -8.02 10.06
C MET A 235 14.17 -7.09 9.70
N PRO A 236 15.17 -6.77 10.58
CA PRO A 236 16.23 -5.82 10.28
C PRO A 236 17.03 -6.19 9.02
N LYS A 237 17.18 -5.25 8.09
CA LYS A 237 17.92 -5.48 6.83
C LYS A 237 19.40 -5.81 7.04
N SER A 238 19.99 -5.27 8.10
CA SER A 238 21.38 -5.53 8.47
C SER A 238 21.67 -7.01 8.79
N ALA A 239 20.67 -7.74 9.31
CA ALA A 239 20.78 -9.15 9.63
C ALA A 239 20.66 -10.08 8.40
N ARG A 240 20.26 -9.56 7.22
CA ARG A 240 19.91 -10.37 6.05
C ARG A 240 21.05 -10.57 5.04
N ARG A 241 22.19 -9.91 5.25
CA ARG A 241 23.30 -9.98 4.28
C ARG A 241 23.81 -11.43 4.17
N GLY A 242 23.82 -11.95 2.96
CA GLY A 242 24.20 -13.33 2.65
C GLY A 242 23.20 -14.40 3.12
N LYS A 243 22.02 -14.00 3.63
CA LYS A 243 21.02 -14.92 4.19
C LYS A 243 19.66 -14.76 3.52
N VAL A 244 18.80 -15.75 3.71
CA VAL A 244 17.39 -15.73 3.30
C VAL A 244 16.52 -15.40 4.50
N MET A 245 15.73 -14.34 4.38
CA MET A 245 14.71 -14.05 5.39
C MET A 245 13.46 -14.85 5.12
N ILE A 246 12.95 -15.52 6.14
CA ILE A 246 11.61 -16.13 6.13
C ILE A 246 10.63 -15.09 6.68
N ASP A 247 9.94 -14.34 5.77
CA ASP A 247 8.91 -13.38 6.18
C ASP A 247 7.61 -14.10 6.54
N TRP A 248 7.54 -14.55 7.78
CA TRP A 248 6.38 -15.17 8.40
C TRP A 248 5.21 -14.20 8.56
N SER A 249 5.47 -12.89 8.58
CA SER A 249 4.45 -11.85 8.78
C SER A 249 3.51 -11.67 7.58
N GLN A 250 3.78 -12.31 6.43
CA GLN A 250 2.88 -12.33 5.28
C GLN A 250 1.55 -13.04 5.57
N ASN A 251 1.46 -13.80 6.65
CA ASN A 251 0.23 -14.45 7.12
C ASN A 251 -0.67 -13.53 7.94
N ASN A 252 -0.22 -12.30 8.27
CA ASN A 252 -1.04 -11.31 8.97
C ASN A 252 -2.26 -10.92 8.11
N GLY A 253 -3.44 -10.88 8.73
CA GLY A 253 -4.70 -10.58 8.05
C GLY A 253 -4.79 -9.21 7.35
N ALA A 254 -3.88 -8.28 7.66
CA ALA A 254 -3.79 -6.98 6.99
C ALA A 254 -2.82 -6.96 5.80
N LYS A 255 -2.02 -8.02 5.62
CA LYS A 255 -1.05 -8.14 4.52
C LYS A 255 -1.61 -8.88 3.31
N THR A 256 -0.98 -8.66 2.18
CA THR A 256 -1.26 -9.36 0.92
C THR A 256 0.04 -9.86 0.31
N THR A 257 0.00 -11.05 -0.27
CA THR A 257 1.13 -11.70 -0.95
C THR A 257 0.85 -11.75 -2.44
N ILE A 258 1.90 -11.73 -3.28
CA ILE A 258 1.74 -11.94 -4.71
C ILE A 258 0.98 -13.25 -4.96
N ALA A 259 -0.04 -13.21 -5.81
CA ALA A 259 -0.80 -14.42 -6.13
C ALA A 259 0.00 -15.34 -7.06
N PRO A 260 -0.10 -16.66 -6.90
CA PRO A 260 0.41 -17.60 -7.89
C PRO A 260 -0.10 -17.26 -9.29
N TYR A 261 0.74 -17.46 -10.29
CA TYR A 261 0.50 -17.12 -11.69
C TYR A 261 0.41 -15.61 -12.00
N SER A 262 0.59 -14.71 -11.04
CA SER A 262 0.66 -13.28 -11.30
C SER A 262 1.95 -12.92 -12.03
N LEU A 263 1.84 -12.05 -13.04
CA LEU A 263 3.00 -11.39 -13.64
C LEU A 263 3.71 -10.49 -12.62
N ARG A 264 4.95 -10.11 -12.95
CA ARG A 264 5.75 -9.16 -12.17
C ARG A 264 6.11 -7.94 -13.02
N GLY A 265 6.02 -6.76 -12.42
CA GLY A 265 6.53 -5.53 -13.03
C GLY A 265 8.06 -5.45 -12.92
N ARG A 266 8.74 -6.29 -13.68
CA ARG A 266 10.19 -6.34 -13.85
C ARG A 266 10.53 -6.09 -15.32
N ASP A 267 11.79 -6.05 -15.69
CA ASP A 267 12.22 -5.78 -17.07
C ASP A 267 11.64 -6.80 -18.06
N ARG A 268 11.46 -8.05 -17.61
CA ARG A 268 10.87 -9.15 -18.38
C ARG A 268 9.58 -9.64 -17.72
N PRO A 269 8.63 -10.22 -18.49
CA PRO A 269 7.34 -10.69 -18.01
C PRO A 269 7.45 -12.00 -17.20
N THR A 270 8.20 -11.95 -16.10
CA THR A 270 8.33 -13.07 -15.18
C THR A 270 7.05 -13.28 -14.39
N VAL A 271 6.86 -14.48 -13.89
CA VAL A 271 5.64 -14.96 -13.23
C VAL A 271 5.96 -15.46 -11.81
N ALA A 272 5.04 -15.24 -10.89
CA ALA A 272 5.00 -15.98 -9.63
C ALA A 272 4.60 -17.43 -9.93
N ALA A 273 5.58 -18.25 -10.35
CA ALA A 273 5.35 -19.53 -11.00
C ALA A 273 5.45 -20.71 -10.02
N PRO A 274 4.39 -21.53 -9.91
CA PRO A 274 4.46 -22.80 -9.16
C PRO A 274 5.50 -23.75 -9.74
N ARG A 275 6.18 -24.45 -8.83
CA ARG A 275 7.23 -25.42 -9.14
C ARG A 275 6.93 -26.75 -8.49
N THR A 276 7.45 -27.82 -9.05
CA THR A 276 7.47 -29.10 -8.34
C THR A 276 8.65 -29.16 -7.37
N TRP A 277 8.55 -30.00 -6.36
CA TRP A 277 9.68 -30.24 -5.46
C TRP A 277 10.87 -30.88 -6.16
N ASP A 278 10.62 -31.69 -7.22
CA ASP A 278 11.67 -32.31 -8.02
C ASP A 278 12.47 -31.26 -8.81
N GLU A 279 11.80 -30.22 -9.34
CA GLU A 279 12.50 -29.10 -9.99
C GLU A 279 13.44 -28.38 -9.01
N LEU A 280 13.03 -28.21 -7.75
CA LEU A 280 13.87 -27.58 -6.73
C LEU A 280 15.02 -28.51 -6.31
N ALA A 281 14.75 -29.80 -6.13
CA ALA A 281 15.79 -30.77 -5.77
C ALA A 281 16.88 -30.91 -6.86
N HIS A 282 16.49 -30.86 -8.13
CA HIS A 282 17.41 -30.84 -9.26
C HIS A 282 18.09 -29.48 -9.45
N GLY A 283 17.60 -28.44 -8.81
CA GLY A 283 18.15 -27.09 -8.84
C GLY A 283 19.59 -26.97 -8.27
N ARG A 284 20.05 -27.99 -7.54
CA ARG A 284 21.46 -28.11 -7.12
C ARG A 284 22.42 -28.43 -8.28
N THR A 285 21.91 -29.05 -9.33
CA THR A 285 22.68 -29.39 -10.54
C THR A 285 22.36 -28.47 -11.73
N HIS A 286 21.14 -27.93 -11.78
CA HIS A 286 20.66 -27.01 -12.80
C HIS A 286 19.95 -25.83 -12.11
N PRO A 287 20.54 -24.61 -12.11
CA PRO A 287 20.00 -23.50 -11.34
C PRO A 287 18.52 -23.21 -11.63
N VAL A 288 17.72 -23.18 -10.58
CA VAL A 288 16.33 -22.73 -10.66
C VAL A 288 16.32 -21.25 -11.06
N ARG A 289 15.48 -20.90 -12.02
CA ARG A 289 15.29 -19.53 -12.48
C ARG A 289 13.81 -19.14 -12.44
N HIS A 290 13.52 -17.85 -12.48
CA HIS A 290 12.17 -17.37 -12.66
C HIS A 290 11.68 -17.69 -14.09
N LEU A 291 10.43 -18.16 -14.20
CA LEU A 291 9.80 -18.44 -15.49
C LEU A 291 9.12 -17.18 -16.03
N GLU A 292 9.11 -17.06 -17.35
CA GLU A 292 8.34 -16.04 -18.06
C GLU A 292 6.96 -16.55 -18.46
N MET A 293 6.08 -15.63 -18.86
CA MET A 293 4.68 -15.91 -19.14
C MET A 293 4.47 -17.03 -20.20
N ALA A 294 5.30 -17.05 -21.26
CA ALA A 294 5.19 -18.06 -22.31
C ALA A 294 5.46 -19.48 -21.77
N GLU A 295 6.55 -19.63 -21.00
CA GLU A 295 6.92 -20.90 -20.39
C GLU A 295 5.84 -21.42 -19.41
N VAL A 296 5.22 -20.49 -18.66
CA VAL A 296 4.13 -20.87 -17.74
C VAL A 296 2.90 -21.34 -18.51
N LEU A 297 2.56 -20.70 -19.63
CA LEU A 297 1.47 -21.15 -20.49
C LEU A 297 1.75 -22.53 -21.10
N ASP A 298 2.98 -22.79 -21.57
CA ASP A 298 3.39 -24.09 -22.11
C ASP A 298 3.27 -25.20 -21.05
N ARG A 299 3.67 -24.91 -19.80
CA ARG A 299 3.53 -25.85 -18.68
C ARG A 299 2.08 -26.21 -18.40
N ILE A 300 1.20 -25.21 -18.34
CA ILE A 300 -0.25 -25.42 -18.11
C ILE A 300 -0.86 -26.16 -19.27
N ALA A 301 -0.51 -25.83 -20.52
CA ALA A 301 -0.98 -26.54 -21.70
C ALA A 301 -0.51 -28.02 -21.72
N GLY A 302 0.66 -28.29 -21.16
CA GLY A 302 1.18 -29.64 -20.93
C GLY A 302 0.58 -30.34 -19.70
N GLY A 303 -0.40 -29.73 -19.01
CA GLY A 303 -1.07 -30.33 -17.85
C GLY A 303 -0.30 -30.20 -16.54
N LEU A 304 0.75 -29.40 -16.49
CA LEU A 304 1.58 -29.23 -15.30
C LEU A 304 1.12 -28.00 -14.47
N ASP A 305 0.25 -28.26 -13.50
CA ASP A 305 -0.14 -27.30 -12.45
C ASP A 305 0.20 -27.90 -11.07
N PRO A 306 1.37 -27.57 -10.49
CA PRO A 306 1.78 -28.10 -9.19
C PRO A 306 0.83 -27.71 -8.05
N LEU A 307 0.14 -26.57 -8.16
CA LEU A 307 -0.81 -26.09 -7.15
C LEU A 307 -2.18 -26.78 -7.23
N ALA A 308 -2.50 -27.48 -8.30
CA ALA A 308 -3.75 -28.24 -8.41
C ALA A 308 -3.92 -29.26 -7.25
N THR A 309 -2.80 -29.74 -6.70
CA THR A 309 -2.78 -30.67 -5.55
C THR A 309 -3.21 -30.01 -4.24
N LEU A 310 -3.21 -28.67 -4.17
CA LEU A 310 -3.59 -27.89 -2.99
C LEU A 310 -5.04 -27.41 -3.02
N HIS A 311 -5.80 -27.71 -4.11
CA HIS A 311 -7.19 -27.31 -4.16
C HIS A 311 -7.98 -28.09 -3.10
N HIS A 312 -8.52 -27.35 -2.16
CA HIS A 312 -9.52 -27.88 -1.25
C HIS A 312 -10.76 -28.30 -2.07
N ARG A 313 -11.34 -29.44 -1.75
CA ARG A 313 -12.74 -29.70 -2.14
C ARG A 313 -13.56 -28.54 -1.56
N PRO A 314 -14.41 -27.87 -2.36
CA PRO A 314 -15.24 -26.81 -1.84
C PRO A 314 -16.08 -27.37 -0.69
N SER A 315 -15.89 -26.86 0.51
CA SER A 315 -16.81 -27.06 1.60
C SER A 315 -18.15 -26.43 1.20
N SER A 316 -19.26 -26.92 1.75
CA SER A 316 -20.62 -26.43 1.47
C SER A 316 -20.80 -24.92 1.71
N VAL A 317 -19.78 -24.22 2.21
CA VAL A 317 -19.70 -22.77 2.46
C VAL A 317 -19.30 -21.99 1.21
N ASP A 318 -18.72 -22.63 0.19
CA ASP A 318 -18.21 -21.99 -1.04
C ASP A 318 -19.29 -21.80 -2.12
N ARG A 319 -20.53 -21.44 -1.77
CA ARG A 319 -21.46 -20.92 -2.76
C ARG A 319 -20.96 -19.56 -3.29
N PRO A 320 -20.83 -19.39 -4.61
CA PRO A 320 -20.44 -18.10 -5.17
C PRO A 320 -21.43 -17.02 -4.71
N MET A 321 -20.89 -15.96 -4.12
CA MET A 321 -21.69 -14.79 -3.76
C MET A 321 -22.37 -14.23 -5.02
N ARG A 322 -23.68 -14.02 -4.95
CA ARG A 322 -24.40 -13.30 -5.99
C ARG A 322 -23.78 -11.91 -6.16
N PRO A 323 -23.58 -11.43 -7.39
CA PRO A 323 -23.12 -10.07 -7.64
C PRO A 323 -24.04 -9.06 -6.95
N ILE A 324 -23.47 -8.14 -6.19
CA ILE A 324 -24.23 -7.00 -5.68
C ILE A 324 -24.52 -6.09 -6.90
N PRO A 325 -25.79 -5.80 -7.24
CA PRO A 325 -26.10 -4.96 -8.37
C PRO A 325 -25.45 -3.58 -8.21
N ALA A 326 -24.96 -3.03 -9.31
CA ALA A 326 -24.45 -1.66 -9.34
C ALA A 326 -25.53 -0.69 -8.87
N PRO A 327 -25.20 0.36 -8.09
CA PRO A 327 -26.18 1.39 -7.75
C PRO A 327 -26.69 2.05 -9.04
N THR A 328 -27.99 1.99 -9.24
CA THR A 328 -28.69 2.31 -10.51
C THR A 328 -28.80 3.81 -10.80
N THR A 329 -28.26 4.68 -9.97
CA THR A 329 -28.29 6.13 -10.21
C THR A 329 -26.99 6.80 -9.81
N ALA A 330 -26.21 7.23 -10.81
CA ALA A 330 -25.27 8.32 -10.62
C ALA A 330 -26.09 9.61 -10.41
N PRO A 331 -25.81 10.42 -9.37
CA PRO A 331 -26.47 11.72 -9.26
C PRO A 331 -25.97 12.62 -10.39
N THR A 332 -26.89 13.03 -11.27
CA THR A 332 -26.64 14.05 -12.29
C THR A 332 -26.37 15.37 -11.55
N VAL A 333 -25.11 15.81 -11.57
CA VAL A 333 -24.74 17.12 -11.04
C VAL A 333 -25.09 18.16 -12.09
N VAL A 334 -26.21 18.86 -11.90
CA VAL A 334 -26.55 20.06 -12.66
C VAL A 334 -25.69 21.20 -12.11
N ILE A 335 -24.68 21.61 -12.86
CA ILE A 335 -23.88 22.80 -12.58
C ILE A 335 -24.74 24.03 -12.94
N ARG A 336 -25.31 24.69 -11.94
CA ARG A 336 -25.85 26.04 -12.10
C ARG A 336 -24.76 27.04 -11.72
N GLU A 337 -24.31 27.79 -12.69
CA GLU A 337 -23.45 28.96 -12.50
C GLU A 337 -24.16 29.96 -11.58
N ARG A 338 -23.53 30.33 -10.48
CA ARG A 338 -23.93 31.48 -9.66
C ARG A 338 -22.92 32.58 -9.78
N ARG A 339 -23.42 33.75 -10.15
CA ARG A 339 -22.70 35.03 -10.22
C ARG A 339 -22.02 35.39 -8.89
N PRO A 340 -20.92 36.13 -8.94
CA PRO A 340 -20.16 36.50 -7.75
C PRO A 340 -20.91 37.51 -6.87
N ARG A 341 -20.93 37.29 -5.58
CA ARG A 341 -21.35 38.28 -4.57
C ARG A 341 -20.12 38.94 -3.97
N SER A 342 -20.22 40.25 -3.89
CA SER A 342 -19.25 41.21 -3.35
C SER A 342 -18.77 40.91 -1.90
N PRO A 343 -17.59 41.39 -1.52
CA PRO A 343 -16.99 41.07 -0.23
C PRO A 343 -17.63 41.80 0.92
N VAL A 344 -17.80 41.08 2.04
CA VAL A 344 -18.16 41.71 3.32
C VAL A 344 -16.89 42.19 4.00
N VAL A 345 -16.84 43.49 4.21
CA VAL A 345 -15.81 44.18 4.99
C VAL A 345 -16.03 43.88 6.47
N VAL A 346 -15.01 43.39 7.17
CA VAL A 346 -14.95 43.40 8.63
C VAL A 346 -13.92 44.44 9.05
N VAL A 347 -14.42 45.44 9.77
CA VAL A 347 -13.64 46.56 10.31
C VAL A 347 -13.07 46.19 11.69
N GLY A 348 -11.78 46.47 11.91
CA GLY A 348 -11.31 47.02 13.15
C GLY A 348 -10.33 46.24 13.99
N ALA A 349 -9.08 46.62 13.95
CA ALA A 349 -8.25 46.91 15.12
C ALA A 349 -7.04 47.75 14.68
N GLY A 350 -6.69 48.74 15.44
CA GLY A 350 -5.92 49.92 15.18
C GLY A 350 -4.45 49.78 14.70
N PRO A 351 -3.77 50.90 14.40
CA PRO A 351 -2.71 50.95 13.40
C PRO A 351 -1.34 50.58 13.95
N ARG A 352 -0.76 49.51 13.43
CA ARG A 352 0.69 49.39 13.34
C ARG A 352 1.11 49.85 11.93
N ARG A 353 2.17 50.66 11.86
CA ARG A 353 2.77 51.13 10.60
C ARG A 353 2.97 49.96 9.65
N PRO A 354 2.70 50.10 8.34
CA PRO A 354 2.95 49.08 7.37
C PRO A 354 4.47 48.93 7.23
N ALA A 355 4.97 47.76 7.66
CA ALA A 355 6.21 47.21 7.14
C ALA A 355 5.93 46.77 5.71
N ASP A 356 6.90 46.92 4.80
CA ASP A 356 6.82 46.43 3.44
C ASP A 356 6.33 44.97 3.43
N PRO A 357 5.51 44.55 2.44
CA PRO A 357 4.99 43.19 2.38
C PRO A 357 6.16 42.21 2.32
N VAL A 358 6.27 41.35 3.34
CA VAL A 358 7.33 40.35 3.42
C VAL A 358 6.99 39.22 2.47
N GLU A 359 7.58 39.22 1.26
CA GLU A 359 7.36 38.22 0.25
C GLU A 359 8.18 36.96 0.57
N LEU A 360 7.57 35.80 0.37
CA LEU A 360 8.27 34.51 0.40
C LEU A 360 9.00 34.27 -0.94
N PRO A 361 10.17 33.58 -0.92
CA PRO A 361 10.75 33.05 -2.14
C PRO A 361 9.72 32.25 -2.96
N ALA A 362 9.78 32.33 -4.27
CA ALA A 362 8.76 31.79 -5.17
C ALA A 362 8.50 30.27 -4.95
N ASP A 363 9.54 29.51 -4.60
CA ASP A 363 9.48 28.08 -4.30
C ASP A 363 9.01 27.76 -2.87
N LEU A 364 8.80 28.78 -2.03
CA LEU A 364 8.23 28.69 -0.70
C LEU A 364 6.85 29.34 -0.58
N ALA A 365 6.40 30.07 -1.60
CA ALA A 365 5.10 30.74 -1.61
C ALA A 365 3.92 29.81 -1.97
N GLY A 366 4.17 28.61 -2.47
CA GLY A 366 3.21 27.60 -2.91
C GLY A 366 3.39 26.25 -2.23
N PRO A 367 3.03 25.18 -2.90
CA PRO A 367 3.36 23.82 -2.45
C PRO A 367 4.87 23.67 -2.30
N VAL A 368 5.33 23.34 -1.09
CA VAL A 368 6.76 23.22 -0.78
C VAL A 368 7.16 21.75 -0.79
N GLU A 369 8.22 21.43 -1.53
CA GLU A 369 8.82 20.12 -1.46
C GLU A 369 9.60 19.96 -0.15
N VAL A 370 9.26 18.95 0.63
CA VAL A 370 9.86 18.68 1.94
C VAL A 370 10.68 17.40 1.93
N ALA A 371 11.79 17.42 2.65
CA ALA A 371 12.61 16.23 2.84
C ALA A 371 11.82 15.10 3.53
N LEU A 372 12.01 13.87 3.05
CA LEU A 372 11.40 12.70 3.64
C LEU A 372 12.36 12.01 4.60
N ALA A 373 11.84 11.59 5.76
CA ALA A 373 12.58 10.75 6.66
C ALA A 373 12.93 9.41 5.98
N ARG A 374 14.16 8.95 6.14
CA ARG A 374 14.58 7.61 5.75
C ARG A 374 14.24 6.65 6.89
N ALA A 375 13.53 5.55 6.56
CA ALA A 375 13.28 4.51 7.53
C ALA A 375 14.60 3.89 8.00
N GLN A 376 14.76 3.73 9.31
CA GLN A 376 15.86 3.00 9.94
C GLN A 376 15.29 1.97 10.91
N ASP A 377 15.94 0.83 11.00
CA ASP A 377 15.48 -0.28 11.85
C ASP A 377 15.84 -0.08 13.34
N GLN A 378 16.71 0.87 13.63
CA GLN A 378 17.16 1.17 15.01
C GLN A 378 17.28 2.68 15.23
N VAL A 379 17.02 3.10 16.47
CA VAL A 379 17.31 4.46 16.89
C VAL A 379 18.82 4.65 16.95
N THR A 380 19.33 5.58 16.16
CA THR A 380 20.78 5.88 16.14
C THR A 380 21.25 6.39 17.51
N GLY A 381 22.47 6.03 17.89
CA GLY A 381 23.04 6.47 19.15
C GLY A 381 23.22 8.00 19.26
N PRO A 382 23.40 8.53 20.46
CA PRO A 382 23.46 10.00 20.70
C PRO A 382 24.60 10.71 19.96
N ARG A 383 25.64 9.97 19.55
CA ARG A 383 26.84 10.50 18.85
C ARG A 383 26.90 10.06 17.38
N ALA A 384 25.84 9.45 16.84
CA ALA A 384 25.86 8.90 15.47
C ALA A 384 25.86 9.96 14.37
N LEU A 385 25.47 11.19 14.70
CA LEU A 385 25.43 12.31 13.74
C LEU A 385 26.44 13.39 14.13
N PRO A 386 27.02 14.11 13.15
CA PRO A 386 27.85 15.28 13.43
C PRO A 386 27.12 16.29 14.32
N GLY A 387 27.70 16.60 15.47
CA GLY A 387 27.09 17.49 16.45
C GLY A 387 26.05 16.85 17.37
N GLY A 388 25.94 15.53 17.38
CA GLY A 388 25.04 14.73 18.23
C GLY A 388 23.65 14.54 17.65
N SER A 389 23.00 13.45 18.03
CA SER A 389 21.64 13.12 17.62
C SER A 389 20.61 13.90 18.45
N ARG A 390 19.50 14.24 17.80
CA ARG A 390 18.29 14.72 18.46
C ARG A 390 17.13 13.85 18.00
N TYR A 391 16.23 13.57 18.90
CA TYR A 391 15.12 12.65 18.69
C TYR A 391 13.81 13.39 18.81
N GLU A 392 12.88 13.10 17.93
CA GLU A 392 11.51 13.59 17.91
C GLU A 392 10.55 12.41 17.77
N PRO A 393 9.34 12.46 18.32
CA PRO A 393 8.32 11.47 18.02
C PRO A 393 8.00 11.47 16.54
N LYS A 394 7.82 10.29 15.95
CA LYS A 394 7.25 10.19 14.61
C LYS A 394 5.74 10.18 14.74
N TRP A 395 5.15 11.32 14.50
CA TRP A 395 3.70 11.47 14.51
C TRP A 395 3.04 10.70 13.36
N ASP A 396 1.88 10.13 13.63
CA ASP A 396 1.06 9.43 12.63
C ASP A 396 -0.18 10.27 12.32
N GLY A 397 0.00 11.22 11.43
CA GLY A 397 -1.01 12.18 11.03
C GLY A 397 -0.97 12.51 9.53
N PHE A 398 -1.43 13.70 9.18
CA PHE A 398 -1.27 14.23 7.83
C PHE A 398 -0.21 15.32 7.81
N ARG A 399 0.95 15.02 7.17
CA ARG A 399 1.99 16.01 6.99
C ARG A 399 1.47 17.17 6.16
N GLN A 400 1.67 18.38 6.67
CA GLN A 400 1.26 19.61 6.04
C GLN A 400 2.37 20.66 6.17
N VAL A 401 2.52 21.44 5.12
CA VAL A 401 3.32 22.66 5.15
C VAL A 401 2.38 23.85 5.24
N LEU A 402 2.57 24.67 6.25
CA LEU A 402 1.86 25.91 6.43
C LEU A 402 2.69 27.05 5.83
N THR A 403 2.13 27.79 4.89
CA THR A 403 2.71 29.00 4.33
C THR A 403 1.88 30.20 4.77
N SER A 404 2.51 31.19 5.38
CA SER A 404 1.90 32.47 5.76
C SER A 404 2.48 33.57 4.88
N ALA A 405 1.71 34.01 3.90
CA ALA A 405 2.10 35.04 2.94
C ALA A 405 1.18 36.27 3.06
N PRO A 406 1.54 37.43 2.49
CA PRO A 406 0.68 38.62 2.48
C PRO A 406 -0.69 38.36 1.85
N GLN A 407 -0.78 37.40 0.91
CA GLN A 407 -2.00 37.01 0.22
C GLN A 407 -2.91 36.09 1.05
N GLY A 408 -2.43 35.65 2.21
CA GLY A 408 -3.13 34.79 3.14
C GLY A 408 -2.34 33.52 3.52
N LEU A 409 -2.93 32.79 4.44
CA LEU A 409 -2.37 31.54 4.95
C LEU A 409 -2.88 30.34 4.15
N ARG A 410 -1.99 29.38 3.86
CA ARG A 410 -2.30 28.10 3.20
C ARG A 410 -1.70 26.93 3.95
N LEU A 411 -2.43 25.82 3.92
CA LEU A 411 -1.96 24.51 4.38
C LEU A 411 -1.84 23.60 3.17
N TRP A 412 -0.64 23.13 2.89
CA TRP A 412 -0.35 22.26 1.73
C TRP A 412 -0.12 20.85 2.18
N SER A 413 -0.75 19.86 1.51
CA SER A 413 -0.38 18.47 1.72
C SER A 413 1.00 18.17 1.13
N LYS A 414 1.61 17.05 1.50
CA LYS A 414 2.85 16.54 0.92
C LYS A 414 2.81 16.44 -0.63
N SER A 415 1.64 16.23 -1.22
CA SER A 415 1.43 16.14 -2.67
C SER A 415 1.06 17.47 -3.33
N GLY A 416 1.15 18.58 -2.61
CA GLY A 416 0.87 19.92 -3.14
C GLY A 416 -0.62 20.30 -3.20
N THR A 417 -1.51 19.54 -2.57
CA THR A 417 -2.94 19.87 -2.52
C THR A 417 -3.20 20.91 -1.42
N ASP A 418 -3.98 21.96 -1.73
CA ASP A 418 -4.44 22.94 -0.73
C ASP A 418 -5.45 22.30 0.23
N MET A 419 -5.05 22.20 1.49
CA MET A 419 -5.80 21.59 2.58
C MET A 419 -6.46 22.63 3.52
N THR A 420 -6.27 23.91 3.28
CA THR A 420 -6.71 25.00 4.15
C THR A 420 -8.19 24.91 4.54
N SER A 421 -9.04 24.60 3.56
CA SER A 421 -10.48 24.45 3.80
C SER A 421 -10.86 23.19 4.59
N ARG A 422 -9.96 22.21 4.69
CA ARG A 422 -10.16 20.96 5.44
C ARG A 422 -9.86 21.10 6.93
N PHE A 423 -9.05 22.10 7.28
CA PHE A 423 -8.60 22.37 8.63
C PHE A 423 -8.82 23.84 9.01
N PRO A 424 -10.09 24.31 9.02
CA PRO A 424 -10.40 25.73 9.28
C PRO A 424 -9.94 26.20 10.66
N GLU A 425 -9.91 25.33 11.67
CA GLU A 425 -9.41 25.62 13.00
C GLU A 425 -7.90 25.86 13.03
N LEU A 426 -7.13 25.09 12.25
CA LEU A 426 -5.68 25.29 12.13
C LEU A 426 -5.37 26.60 11.39
N ALA A 427 -6.07 26.84 10.27
CA ALA A 427 -5.92 28.07 9.51
C ALA A 427 -6.25 29.31 10.35
N SER A 428 -7.35 29.26 11.12
CA SER A 428 -7.74 30.35 12.02
C SER A 428 -6.70 30.61 13.12
N ALA A 429 -6.21 29.55 13.77
CA ALA A 429 -5.23 29.66 14.84
C ALA A 429 -3.87 30.17 14.33
N ALA A 430 -3.46 29.72 13.15
CA ALA A 430 -2.19 30.13 12.56
C ALA A 430 -2.20 31.59 12.09
N THR A 431 -3.33 32.11 11.62
CA THR A 431 -3.45 33.52 11.19
C THR A 431 -3.07 34.52 12.31
N THR A 432 -3.30 34.14 13.55
CA THR A 432 -2.98 35.02 14.71
C THR A 432 -1.62 34.76 15.32
N ARG A 433 -0.98 33.63 15.03
CA ARG A 433 0.23 33.14 15.72
C ARG A 433 1.46 33.03 14.82
N VAL A 434 1.25 32.98 13.52
CA VAL A 434 2.34 32.79 12.55
C VAL A 434 2.50 34.08 11.74
N PRO A 435 3.62 34.79 11.87
CA PRO A 435 3.84 36.02 11.12
C PRO A 435 3.89 35.78 9.62
N ALA A 436 3.53 36.80 8.84
CA ALA A 436 3.69 36.75 7.38
C ALA A 436 5.15 36.51 6.99
N GLY A 437 5.40 35.84 5.89
CA GLY A 437 6.74 35.44 5.48
C GLY A 437 7.28 34.21 6.21
N SER A 438 6.41 33.42 6.87
CA SER A 438 6.79 32.17 7.56
C SER A 438 6.32 30.93 6.81
N VAL A 439 7.16 29.88 6.87
CA VAL A 439 6.84 28.55 6.36
C VAL A 439 7.19 27.51 7.42
N LEU A 440 6.18 26.76 7.85
CA LEU A 440 6.27 25.75 8.90
C LEU A 440 6.02 24.36 8.32
N ASP A 441 6.82 23.37 8.75
CA ASP A 441 6.60 21.96 8.45
C ASP A 441 6.11 21.24 9.70
N GLY A 442 5.03 20.50 9.56
CA GLY A 442 4.38 19.86 10.70
C GLY A 442 3.40 18.76 10.27
N GLU A 443 2.69 18.26 11.25
CA GLU A 443 1.71 17.20 11.06
C GLU A 443 0.38 17.56 11.73
N ALA A 444 -0.72 17.44 11.00
CA ALA A 444 -2.05 17.59 11.56
C ALA A 444 -2.45 16.28 12.24
N LEU A 445 -2.85 16.38 13.51
CA LEU A 445 -3.24 15.27 14.37
C LEU A 445 -4.63 15.52 14.94
N ILE A 446 -5.39 14.46 15.23
CA ILE A 446 -6.62 14.57 16.03
C ILE A 446 -6.50 13.65 17.25
N TRP A 447 -6.70 14.23 18.43
CA TRP A 447 -6.68 13.53 19.70
C TRP A 447 -8.12 13.35 20.23
N VAL A 448 -8.42 12.15 20.71
CA VAL A 448 -9.65 11.85 21.47
C VAL A 448 -9.27 10.92 22.61
N ASP A 449 -9.57 11.29 23.85
CA ASP A 449 -9.23 10.53 25.05
C ASP A 449 -7.74 10.13 25.09
N ASP A 450 -6.85 11.11 24.88
CA ASP A 450 -5.38 10.99 24.82
C ASP A 450 -4.85 9.99 23.76
N ARG A 451 -5.66 9.68 22.75
CA ARG A 451 -5.31 8.79 21.65
C ARG A 451 -5.36 9.50 20.31
N LEU A 452 -4.35 9.25 19.47
CA LEU A 452 -4.38 9.70 18.09
C LEU A 452 -5.46 8.97 17.30
N ARG A 453 -6.28 9.71 16.56
CA ARG A 453 -7.40 9.20 15.77
C ARG A 453 -7.24 9.57 14.30
N PHE A 454 -6.38 8.83 13.62
CA PHE A 454 -6.08 9.03 12.20
C PHE A 454 -7.33 8.92 11.30
N GLU A 455 -8.29 8.08 11.68
CA GLU A 455 -9.57 7.94 10.97
C GLU A 455 -10.41 9.22 10.95
N LEU A 456 -10.30 10.05 11.99
CA LEU A 456 -11.01 11.34 12.02
C LEU A 456 -10.36 12.34 11.05
N LEU A 457 -9.04 12.27 10.87
CA LEU A 457 -8.34 13.02 9.83
C LEU A 457 -8.82 12.59 8.44
N GLN A 458 -8.87 11.26 8.17
CA GLN A 458 -9.35 10.74 6.90
C GLN A 458 -10.79 11.15 6.61
N ARG A 459 -11.65 11.16 7.63
CA ARG A 459 -13.05 11.58 7.49
C ARG A 459 -13.16 13.01 6.97
N ARG A 460 -12.27 13.92 7.36
CA ARG A 460 -12.25 15.30 6.87
C ARG A 460 -12.06 15.39 5.36
N PHE A 461 -11.32 14.47 4.74
CA PHE A 461 -11.14 14.43 3.29
C PHE A 461 -12.39 14.01 2.54
N SER A 462 -13.19 13.12 3.12
CA SER A 462 -14.43 12.62 2.53
C SER A 462 -15.66 13.48 2.88
N SER A 463 -15.55 14.38 3.86
CA SER A 463 -16.68 15.20 4.34
C SER A 463 -17.02 16.32 3.36
N ALA A 464 -18.31 16.54 3.13
CA ALA A 464 -18.79 17.71 2.39
C ALA A 464 -18.42 19.00 3.14
N ARG A 465 -18.11 20.05 2.39
CA ARG A 465 -17.60 21.34 2.92
C ARG A 465 -18.46 21.91 4.08
N ARG A 466 -19.77 21.76 4.01
CA ARG A 466 -20.71 22.22 5.06
C ARG A 466 -20.58 21.48 6.39
N ARG A 467 -20.06 20.23 6.38
CA ARG A 467 -19.85 19.42 7.59
C ARG A 467 -18.47 19.63 8.22
N LEU A 468 -17.52 20.20 7.47
CA LEU A 468 -16.15 20.37 7.94
C LEU A 468 -16.06 21.27 9.19
N VAL A 469 -16.88 22.33 9.28
CA VAL A 469 -16.90 23.23 10.43
C VAL A 469 -17.41 22.51 11.68
N GLU A 470 -18.42 21.65 11.52
CA GLU A 470 -18.96 20.84 12.61
C GLU A 470 -17.96 19.76 13.07
N GLU A 471 -17.34 19.07 12.11
CA GLU A 471 -16.26 18.09 12.37
C GLU A 471 -15.07 18.75 13.09
N ALA A 472 -14.68 19.97 12.67
CA ALA A 472 -13.61 20.73 13.29
C ALA A 472 -13.93 21.15 14.72
N ARG A 473 -15.20 21.44 15.02
CA ARG A 473 -15.65 21.75 16.39
C ARG A 473 -15.72 20.52 17.28
N ARG A 474 -16.18 19.39 16.73
CA ARG A 474 -16.36 18.13 17.47
C ARG A 474 -15.03 17.43 17.77
N HIS A 475 -14.14 17.43 16.81
CA HIS A 475 -12.81 16.79 16.88
C HIS A 475 -11.77 17.72 16.27
N PRO A 476 -11.35 18.77 17.00
CA PRO A 476 -10.37 19.72 16.48
C PRO A 476 -9.04 19.03 16.18
N ALA A 477 -8.43 19.39 15.07
CA ALA A 477 -7.08 18.97 14.76
C ALA A 477 -6.06 19.82 15.53
N THR A 478 -4.94 19.21 15.86
CA THR A 478 -3.75 19.87 16.39
C THR A 478 -2.67 19.88 15.31
N TYR A 479 -2.02 21.01 15.08
CA TYR A 479 -0.87 21.11 14.19
C TYR A 479 0.41 21.00 15.00
N MET A 480 1.07 19.86 14.89
CA MET A 480 2.33 19.55 15.56
C MET A 480 3.49 19.94 14.67
N VAL A 481 4.12 21.06 14.97
CA VAL A 481 5.18 21.65 14.14
C VAL A 481 6.54 21.16 14.61
N PHE A 482 7.38 20.75 13.67
CA PHE A 482 8.73 20.24 13.96
C PHE A 482 9.85 20.96 13.20
N ASP A 483 9.56 21.72 12.13
CA ASP A 483 10.59 22.49 11.42
C ASP A 483 10.08 23.86 10.96
N LEU A 484 11.02 24.79 10.80
CA LEU A 484 10.81 26.16 10.31
C LEU A 484 11.64 26.33 9.04
N LEU A 485 10.96 26.45 7.90
CA LEU A 485 11.60 26.53 6.59
C LEU A 485 11.85 27.98 6.14
N ALA A 486 11.01 28.91 6.61
CA ALA A 486 11.21 30.35 6.42
C ALA A 486 10.61 31.16 7.57
N VAL A 487 11.16 32.33 7.84
CA VAL A 487 10.61 33.34 8.75
C VAL A 487 10.97 34.76 8.24
N ASP A 488 10.01 35.69 8.33
CA ASP A 488 10.18 37.07 7.82
C ASP A 488 10.68 37.08 6.36
N GLY A 489 10.16 36.18 5.50
CA GLY A 489 10.56 36.08 4.10
C GLY A 489 11.93 35.45 3.85
N ARG A 490 12.69 35.16 4.89
CA ARG A 490 14.04 34.59 4.78
C ARG A 490 13.97 33.06 4.71
N ASP A 491 14.50 32.47 3.64
CA ASP A 491 14.68 31.03 3.52
C ASP A 491 15.69 30.49 4.54
N LEU A 492 15.28 29.52 5.35
CA LEU A 492 16.09 28.90 6.39
C LEU A 492 16.55 27.48 6.02
N ARG A 493 16.16 26.92 4.90
CA ARG A 493 16.47 25.52 4.52
C ARG A 493 17.98 25.25 4.44
N GLY A 494 18.77 26.25 4.08
CA GLY A 494 20.25 26.18 4.06
C GLY A 494 20.91 26.25 5.44
N TYR A 495 20.17 26.57 6.51
CA TYR A 495 20.71 26.67 7.86
C TYR A 495 20.70 25.32 8.58
N PRO A 496 21.65 25.09 9.51
CA PRO A 496 21.65 23.91 10.36
C PRO A 496 20.34 23.75 11.14
N TRP A 497 19.87 22.52 11.31
CA TRP A 497 18.65 22.19 12.05
C TRP A 497 18.56 22.90 13.42
N ARG A 498 19.66 22.97 14.18
CA ARG A 498 19.70 23.65 15.49
C ARG A 498 19.30 25.13 15.40
N THR A 499 19.71 25.81 14.35
CA THR A 499 19.38 27.21 14.12
C THR A 499 17.91 27.38 13.83
N ARG A 500 17.37 26.55 12.94
CA ARG A 500 15.94 26.54 12.61
C ARG A 500 15.09 26.19 13.82
N ARG A 501 15.52 25.16 14.58
CA ARG A 501 14.82 24.73 15.79
C ARG A 501 14.77 25.82 16.86
N ARG A 502 15.85 26.50 17.12
CA ARG A 502 15.88 27.64 18.07
C ARG A 502 14.91 28.73 17.66
N LEU A 503 14.92 29.15 16.40
CA LEU A 503 13.98 30.14 15.87
C LEU A 503 12.52 29.66 15.97
N LEU A 504 12.27 28.38 15.72
CA LEU A 504 10.95 27.80 15.88
C LEU A 504 10.49 27.78 17.35
N GLU A 505 11.38 27.48 18.29
CA GLU A 505 11.09 27.54 19.74
C GLU A 505 10.81 28.99 20.21
N GLU A 506 11.51 29.98 19.68
CA GLU A 506 11.22 31.38 19.92
C GLU A 506 9.85 31.78 19.37
N LEU A 507 9.52 31.38 18.17
CA LEU A 507 8.23 31.64 17.51
C LEU A 507 7.08 30.95 18.26
N ALA A 508 7.31 29.73 18.74
CA ALA A 508 6.29 28.87 19.38
C ALA A 508 6.12 29.14 20.88
N ARG A 509 6.81 30.09 21.47
CA ARG A 509 6.85 30.35 22.94
C ARG A 509 5.46 30.43 23.57
N ASP A 510 4.54 31.10 22.89
CA ASP A 510 3.18 31.38 23.38
C ASP A 510 2.13 30.54 22.63
N TRP A 511 2.55 29.45 21.95
CA TRP A 511 1.62 28.60 21.25
C TRP A 511 0.83 27.73 22.24
N ALA A 512 -0.44 27.58 21.97
CA ALA A 512 -1.36 26.68 22.65
C ALA A 512 -2.21 25.96 21.60
N PRO A 513 -2.84 24.85 21.93
CA PRO A 513 -3.74 24.17 21.00
C PRO A 513 -4.66 25.14 20.25
N PRO A 514 -4.89 24.92 18.97
CA PRO A 514 -4.52 23.75 18.17
C PRO A 514 -3.12 23.79 17.54
N MET A 515 -2.24 24.73 17.87
CA MET A 515 -0.85 24.76 17.42
C MET A 515 0.09 24.33 18.55
N GLN A 516 0.98 23.38 18.27
CA GLN A 516 1.94 22.87 19.25
C GLN A 516 3.29 22.60 18.60
N LEU A 517 4.33 22.74 19.41
CA LEU A 517 5.69 22.39 19.02
C LEU A 517 5.96 20.91 19.32
N SER A 518 6.50 20.17 18.35
CA SER A 518 6.94 18.80 18.55
C SER A 518 8.04 18.73 19.62
N PRO A 519 7.94 17.84 20.62
CA PRO A 519 8.98 17.70 21.63
C PRO A 519 10.26 17.12 21.01
N VAL A 520 11.39 17.56 21.54
CA VAL A 520 12.75 17.13 21.13
C VAL A 520 13.54 16.70 22.36
N THR A 521 14.28 15.61 22.24
CA THR A 521 15.21 15.17 23.30
C THR A 521 16.58 14.81 22.72
N GLY A 522 17.63 14.95 23.54
CA GLY A 522 18.95 14.38 23.28
C GLY A 522 19.16 13.04 23.99
N ASP A 523 18.22 12.64 24.84
CA ASP A 523 18.26 11.42 25.64
C ASP A 523 17.66 10.23 24.87
N LEU A 524 18.47 9.21 24.68
CA LEU A 524 18.09 8.00 23.96
C LEU A 524 17.01 7.19 24.69
N GLU A 525 17.01 7.19 26.02
CA GLU A 525 16.03 6.45 26.81
C GLU A 525 14.65 7.13 26.74
N VAL A 526 14.62 8.46 26.73
CA VAL A 526 13.38 9.21 26.46
C VAL A 526 12.86 8.88 25.06
N ALA A 527 13.75 8.87 24.06
CA ALA A 527 13.37 8.53 22.69
C ALA A 527 12.81 7.08 22.57
N ARG A 528 13.41 6.13 23.26
CA ARG A 528 12.93 4.75 23.33
C ARG A 528 11.56 4.64 23.98
N ARG A 529 11.32 5.38 25.08
CA ARG A 529 9.98 5.45 25.70
C ARG A 529 8.94 6.00 24.74
N TRP A 530 9.26 7.07 24.00
CA TRP A 530 8.36 7.60 22.98
C TRP A 530 8.03 6.59 21.89
N MET A 531 8.97 5.73 21.49
CA MET A 531 8.69 4.64 20.56
C MET A 531 7.67 3.64 21.12
N VAL A 532 7.69 3.38 22.41
CA VAL A 532 6.72 2.49 23.07
C VAL A 532 5.39 3.22 23.27
N GLU A 533 5.40 4.42 23.82
CA GLU A 533 4.21 5.20 24.16
C GLU A 533 3.42 5.62 22.91
N TYR A 534 4.09 6.00 21.81
CA TYR A 534 3.45 6.44 20.56
C TYR A 534 3.34 5.33 19.50
N LEU A 535 4.01 4.16 19.65
CA LEU A 535 3.90 3.00 18.77
C LEU A 535 2.86 1.96 19.21
N ILE A 536 2.39 2.00 20.46
CA ILE A 536 1.33 1.10 20.98
C ILE A 536 0.02 1.22 20.20
N TRP A 537 -0.07 2.17 19.27
CA TRP A 537 -1.28 2.50 18.53
C TRP A 537 -1.19 2.22 17.01
N ARG A 538 -0.24 1.39 16.55
CA ARG A 538 -0.25 0.85 15.19
C ARG A 538 -1.14 -0.35 15.03
#